data_f478df1e64d0362ee3ee94901a660dd0
#
_entry.id   f478df1e64d0362ee3ee94901a660dd0
#
_cell.length_a   1.000
_cell.length_b   1.000
_cell.length_c   1.000
_cell.angle_alpha   90.00
_cell.angle_beta   90.00
_cell.angle_gamma   90.00
#
_symmetry.space_group_name_H-M   'P 1'
#
loop_
_entity.id
_entity.type
_entity.pdbx_description
1 polymer ?
#
loop_
_entity_poly.entity_id
_entity_poly.type
_entity_poly.pdbx_seq_one_letter_code
_entity_poly.pdbx_strand_id
1 'polypeptide(L)'
;KTYTVQWNLNDSAPAGHPASNPNTAASYTVLDADITVSPATRPGYTFLGWYDNPGLTGTPVTTLRTMDAENKSYYAKWDTTPITYPITYVLNDSTPAGHPATNPAANLMSYTVLTNGGGNINVVPALRNGYTFGGWYDNPSFSGSPINSFSAMDAAPKTFYAKWSSANSYTVTYTLNDGTPAGHPATNPN
;
A
#
# COMPACT_ATOMS: atom_id res chain seq x y z
N LYS A 1 0.13 -36.44 32.31
CA LYS A 1 1.14 -36.37 31.24
C LYS A 1 0.93 -35.11 30.44
N THR A 2 2.02 -34.39 30.14
CA THR A 2 2.00 -33.16 29.29
C THR A 2 2.31 -33.55 27.86
N TYR A 3 1.61 -32.94 26.90
CA TYR A 3 1.78 -33.10 25.47
C TYR A 3 2.17 -31.75 24.85
N THR A 4 3.08 -31.75 23.87
CA THR A 4 3.57 -30.54 23.22
C THR A 4 2.68 -30.10 22.07
N VAL A 5 2.65 -28.79 21.82
CA VAL A 5 2.00 -28.20 20.64
C VAL A 5 3.05 -27.42 19.85
N GLN A 6 3.16 -27.74 18.57
CA GLN A 6 4.03 -27.04 17.62
C GLN A 6 3.20 -26.29 16.58
N TRP A 7 3.58 -25.03 16.31
CA TRP A 7 2.95 -24.18 15.32
C TRP A 7 3.94 -23.86 14.20
N ASN A 8 3.70 -24.37 13.00
CA ASN A 8 4.53 -24.17 11.83
C ASN A 8 3.86 -23.14 10.93
N LEU A 9 4.42 -21.94 10.84
CA LEU A 9 3.81 -20.81 10.12
C LEU A 9 3.91 -20.90 8.60
N ASN A 10 4.82 -21.75 8.07
CA ASN A 10 5.02 -21.95 6.63
C ASN A 10 5.18 -20.63 5.85
N ASP A 11 5.91 -19.67 6.43
CA ASP A 11 6.08 -18.31 5.91
C ASP A 11 7.47 -18.05 5.30
N SER A 12 8.27 -19.09 5.11
CA SER A 12 9.62 -18.98 4.57
C SER A 12 9.68 -18.54 3.10
N ALA A 13 8.60 -18.74 2.35
CA ALA A 13 8.52 -18.34 0.94
C ALA A 13 7.20 -17.62 0.64
N PRO A 14 7.25 -16.47 -0.04
CA PRO A 14 8.45 -15.70 -0.34
C PRO A 14 9.08 -15.10 0.93
N ALA A 15 10.40 -14.99 0.94
CA ALA A 15 11.15 -14.42 2.06
C ALA A 15 10.77 -12.95 2.32
N GLY A 16 10.92 -12.48 3.57
CA GLY A 16 10.62 -11.09 3.94
C GLY A 16 9.17 -10.82 4.32
N HIS A 17 8.30 -11.85 4.32
CA HIS A 17 6.87 -11.72 4.67
C HIS A 17 6.54 -12.59 5.89
N PRO A 18 7.03 -12.25 7.10
CA PRO A 18 6.84 -13.07 8.29
C PRO A 18 5.37 -13.11 8.70
N ALA A 19 4.92 -14.29 9.11
CA ALA A 19 3.61 -14.48 9.67
C ALA A 19 3.64 -14.31 11.20
N SER A 20 2.47 -14.04 11.79
CA SER A 20 2.26 -13.97 13.23
C SER A 20 1.22 -14.98 13.68
N ASN A 21 1.53 -15.70 14.76
CA ASN A 21 0.63 -16.67 15.36
C ASN A 21 0.07 -16.13 16.68
N PRO A 22 -1.26 -15.94 16.82
CA PRO A 22 -1.86 -15.53 18.08
C PRO A 22 -2.02 -16.68 19.08
N ASN A 23 -1.85 -17.94 18.65
CA ASN A 23 -1.99 -19.10 19.53
C ASN A 23 -0.74 -19.28 20.38
N THR A 24 -0.90 -19.27 21.71
CA THR A 24 0.20 -19.29 22.69
C THR A 24 0.42 -20.65 23.33
N ALA A 25 -0.49 -21.62 23.14
CA ALA A 25 -0.36 -22.93 23.74
C ALA A 25 0.87 -23.67 23.18
N ALA A 26 1.85 -23.93 24.05
CA ALA A 26 3.04 -24.72 23.74
C ALA A 26 2.91 -26.16 24.22
N SER A 27 1.99 -26.42 25.16
CA SER A 27 1.68 -27.77 25.70
C SER A 27 0.29 -27.79 26.33
N TYR A 28 -0.22 -28.98 26.57
CA TYR A 28 -1.50 -29.23 27.24
C TYR A 28 -1.50 -30.58 27.98
N THR A 29 -2.51 -30.79 28.79
CA THR A 29 -2.83 -32.08 29.45
C THR A 29 -4.27 -32.47 29.11
N VAL A 30 -4.64 -33.75 29.34
CA VAL A 30 -6.02 -34.23 29.16
C VAL A 30 -7.02 -33.64 30.17
N LEU A 31 -6.54 -32.90 31.15
CA LEU A 31 -7.39 -32.22 32.15
C LEU A 31 -7.70 -30.79 31.78
N ASP A 32 -7.04 -30.25 30.75
CA ASP A 32 -7.31 -28.92 30.25
C ASP A 32 -8.57 -28.91 29.37
N ALA A 33 -9.23 -27.77 29.30
CA ALA A 33 -10.31 -27.58 28.34
C ALA A 33 -9.79 -27.56 26.90
N ASP A 34 -10.62 -27.97 25.95
CA ASP A 34 -10.31 -27.84 24.53
C ASP A 34 -9.97 -26.38 24.16
N ILE A 35 -8.97 -26.19 23.32
CA ILE A 35 -8.44 -24.86 22.94
C ILE A 35 -8.93 -24.49 21.56
N THR A 36 -9.63 -23.34 21.45
CA THR A 36 -9.98 -22.76 20.15
C THR A 36 -8.72 -22.28 19.45
N VAL A 37 -8.54 -22.69 18.20
CA VAL A 37 -7.38 -22.30 17.37
C VAL A 37 -7.71 -21.06 16.58
N SER A 38 -6.98 -19.97 16.86
CA SER A 38 -7.15 -18.67 16.19
C SER A 38 -6.38 -18.58 14.88
N PRO A 39 -6.89 -17.85 13.87
CA PRO A 39 -6.19 -17.65 12.59
C PRO A 39 -4.83 -16.96 12.77
N ALA A 40 -3.83 -17.39 12.02
CA ALA A 40 -2.58 -16.64 11.88
C ALA A 40 -2.76 -15.48 10.91
N THR A 41 -1.87 -14.49 10.98
CA THR A 41 -1.84 -13.35 10.05
C THR A 41 -0.51 -13.28 9.31
N ARG A 42 -0.54 -12.86 8.05
CA ARG A 42 0.64 -12.64 7.21
C ARG A 42 0.37 -11.47 6.28
N PRO A 43 1.17 -10.38 6.34
CA PRO A 43 0.95 -9.23 5.48
C PRO A 43 0.89 -9.63 4.00
N GLY A 44 -0.16 -9.21 3.31
CA GLY A 44 -0.34 -9.47 1.88
C GLY A 44 -0.82 -10.86 1.49
N TYR A 45 -1.16 -11.73 2.43
CA TYR A 45 -1.63 -13.08 2.15
C TYR A 45 -2.91 -13.44 2.91
N THR A 46 -3.75 -14.26 2.28
CA THR A 46 -4.96 -14.80 2.92
C THR A 46 -4.63 -16.09 3.67
N PHE A 47 -5.03 -16.16 4.93
CA PHE A 47 -4.94 -17.37 5.72
C PHE A 47 -6.05 -18.34 5.33
N LEU A 48 -5.69 -19.59 5.00
CA LEU A 48 -6.63 -20.63 4.57
C LEU A 48 -6.93 -21.68 5.66
N GLY A 49 -6.20 -21.61 6.80
CA GLY A 49 -6.44 -22.47 7.93
C GLY A 49 -5.18 -23.12 8.50
N TRP A 50 -5.34 -23.69 9.67
CA TRP A 50 -4.37 -24.59 10.27
C TRP A 50 -4.67 -26.04 9.88
N TYR A 51 -3.64 -26.82 9.59
CA TYR A 51 -3.76 -28.25 9.25
C TYR A 51 -2.90 -29.06 10.20
N ASP A 52 -3.32 -30.28 10.49
CA ASP A 52 -2.62 -31.24 11.37
C ASP A 52 -1.54 -32.05 10.65
N ASN A 53 -1.29 -31.74 9.38
CA ASN A 53 -0.30 -32.43 8.56
C ASN A 53 0.47 -31.48 7.65
N PRO A 54 1.76 -31.76 7.33
CA PRO A 54 2.58 -30.90 6.49
C PRO A 54 2.15 -30.86 5.01
N GLY A 55 1.30 -31.81 4.57
CA GLY A 55 0.73 -31.82 3.22
C GLY A 55 -0.42 -30.83 3.04
N LEU A 56 -0.87 -30.16 4.12
CA LEU A 56 -1.95 -29.17 4.11
C LEU A 56 -3.23 -29.69 3.45
N THR A 57 -3.55 -30.96 3.71
CA THR A 57 -4.71 -31.69 3.15
C THR A 57 -5.76 -31.95 4.23
N GLY A 58 -7.00 -32.22 3.79
CA GLY A 58 -8.12 -32.48 4.68
C GLY A 58 -8.84 -31.19 5.10
N THR A 59 -9.43 -31.21 6.30
CA THR A 59 -10.21 -30.09 6.85
C THR A 59 -9.33 -29.25 7.77
N PRO A 60 -9.40 -27.91 7.72
CA PRO A 60 -8.70 -27.05 8.67
C PRO A 60 -9.11 -27.32 10.11
N VAL A 61 -8.13 -27.27 11.01
CA VAL A 61 -8.32 -27.45 12.45
C VAL A 61 -8.78 -26.12 13.07
N THR A 62 -9.88 -26.16 13.79
CA THR A 62 -10.44 -25.01 14.53
C THR A 62 -10.36 -25.20 16.05
N THR A 63 -10.08 -26.40 16.51
CA THR A 63 -10.03 -26.75 17.92
C THR A 63 -8.92 -27.76 18.17
N LEU A 64 -8.06 -27.50 19.14
CA LEU A 64 -7.15 -28.47 19.70
C LEU A 64 -7.93 -29.25 20.77
N ARG A 65 -8.13 -30.56 20.56
CA ARG A 65 -8.81 -31.43 21.48
C ARG A 65 -7.81 -32.02 22.50
N THR A 66 -7.98 -31.69 23.74
CA THR A 66 -7.06 -32.10 24.82
C THR A 66 -7.18 -33.58 25.16
N MET A 67 -8.36 -34.17 24.96
CA MET A 67 -8.62 -35.60 25.17
C MET A 67 -7.90 -36.54 24.17
N ASP A 68 -7.33 -36.01 23.08
CA ASP A 68 -6.58 -36.83 22.11
C ASP A 68 -5.28 -37.40 22.70
N ALA A 69 -4.75 -36.80 23.76
CA ALA A 69 -3.63 -37.34 24.56
C ALA A 69 -2.35 -37.62 23.75
N GLU A 70 -2.00 -36.75 22.77
CA GLU A 70 -0.85 -36.86 21.88
C GLU A 70 -0.18 -35.49 21.61
N ASN A 71 1.09 -35.49 21.18
CA ASN A 71 1.74 -34.28 20.73
C ASN A 71 1.10 -33.78 19.43
N LYS A 72 0.88 -32.48 19.32
CA LYS A 72 0.24 -31.83 18.17
C LYS A 72 1.23 -31.00 17.39
N SER A 73 1.11 -31.04 16.06
CA SER A 73 1.83 -30.15 15.15
C SER A 73 0.83 -29.56 14.15
N TYR A 74 0.74 -28.23 14.12
CA TYR A 74 -0.15 -27.52 13.21
C TYR A 74 0.65 -26.73 12.19
N TYR A 75 0.15 -26.70 10.97
CA TYR A 75 0.79 -26.10 9.80
C TYR A 75 -0.15 -25.06 9.19
N ALA A 76 0.31 -23.82 9.11
CA ALA A 76 -0.45 -22.73 8.47
C ALA A 76 -0.49 -22.95 6.96
N LYS A 77 -1.67 -22.77 6.37
CA LYS A 77 -1.87 -22.71 4.92
C LYS A 77 -2.18 -21.28 4.51
N TRP A 78 -1.48 -20.80 3.51
CA TRP A 78 -1.65 -19.46 2.91
C TRP A 78 -2.12 -19.58 1.47
N ASP A 79 -2.93 -18.61 1.01
CA ASP A 79 -3.16 -18.45 -0.41
C ASP A 79 -1.82 -18.13 -1.10
N THR A 80 -1.59 -18.70 -2.25
CA THR A 80 -0.36 -18.47 -3.04
C THR A 80 -0.40 -17.14 -3.80
N THR A 81 -1.60 -16.58 -3.98
CA THR A 81 -1.81 -15.30 -4.66
C THR A 81 -1.78 -14.16 -3.65
N PRO A 82 -0.85 -13.19 -3.77
CA PRO A 82 -0.83 -12.03 -2.89
C PRO A 82 -2.08 -11.16 -3.05
N ILE A 83 -2.52 -10.57 -1.94
CA ILE A 83 -3.62 -9.59 -1.93
C ILE A 83 -3.20 -8.36 -2.73
N THR A 84 -4.10 -7.89 -3.62
CA THR A 84 -3.93 -6.66 -4.37
C THR A 84 -4.57 -5.49 -3.62
N TYR A 85 -3.82 -4.42 -3.40
CA TYR A 85 -4.26 -3.20 -2.72
C TYR A 85 -4.40 -2.06 -3.72
N PRO A 86 -5.56 -1.35 -3.75
CA PRO A 86 -5.75 -0.21 -4.63
C PRO A 86 -4.95 1.00 -4.18
N ILE A 87 -4.55 1.83 -5.16
CA ILE A 87 -3.98 3.15 -4.94
C ILE A 87 -4.91 4.18 -5.58
N THR A 88 -5.36 5.15 -4.80
CA THR A 88 -6.22 6.24 -5.25
C THR A 88 -5.44 7.54 -5.29
N TYR A 89 -5.54 8.29 -6.40
CA TYR A 89 -4.95 9.61 -6.56
C TYR A 89 -6.04 10.67 -6.65
N VAL A 90 -6.14 11.54 -5.64
CA VAL A 90 -7.05 12.68 -5.62
C VAL A 90 -6.29 13.90 -6.13
N LEU A 91 -6.61 14.34 -7.34
CA LEU A 91 -5.84 15.37 -8.04
C LEU A 91 -6.09 16.79 -7.55
N ASN A 92 -7.20 17.04 -6.82
CA ASN A 92 -7.54 18.35 -6.25
C ASN A 92 -7.50 19.50 -7.28
N ASP A 93 -8.02 19.25 -8.48
CA ASP A 93 -7.96 20.15 -9.63
C ASP A 93 -9.31 20.79 -10.00
N SER A 94 -10.33 20.62 -9.16
CA SER A 94 -11.67 21.13 -9.42
C SER A 94 -11.76 22.66 -9.40
N THR A 95 -10.82 23.33 -8.76
CA THR A 95 -10.77 24.80 -8.68
C THR A 95 -9.38 25.34 -8.98
N PRO A 96 -9.29 26.36 -9.85
CA PRO A 96 -10.35 26.88 -10.76
C PRO A 96 -10.67 25.86 -11.86
N ALA A 97 -11.92 25.86 -12.31
CA ALA A 97 -12.38 25.01 -13.41
C ALA A 97 -11.57 25.29 -14.71
N GLY A 98 -11.47 24.27 -15.57
CA GLY A 98 -10.78 24.41 -16.87
C GLY A 98 -9.26 24.16 -16.83
N HIS A 99 -8.71 23.81 -15.67
CA HIS A 99 -7.30 23.46 -15.50
C HIS A 99 -7.14 22.03 -14.93
N PRO A 100 -7.50 21.00 -15.69
CA PRO A 100 -7.44 19.62 -15.20
C PRO A 100 -6.00 19.19 -14.93
N ALA A 101 -5.82 18.42 -13.88
CA ALA A 101 -4.55 17.76 -13.59
C ALA A 101 -4.51 16.36 -14.18
N THR A 102 -3.33 15.83 -14.38
CA THR A 102 -3.10 14.49 -14.91
C THR A 102 -2.23 13.70 -13.93
N ASN A 103 -2.68 12.50 -13.57
CA ASN A 103 -1.84 11.53 -12.88
C ASN A 103 -1.00 10.79 -13.94
N PRO A 104 0.35 10.83 -13.87
CA PRO A 104 1.18 10.13 -14.83
C PRO A 104 0.94 8.62 -14.84
N ALA A 105 1.01 8.00 -16.02
CA ALA A 105 0.84 6.55 -16.17
C ALA A 105 1.91 5.72 -15.43
N ALA A 106 3.03 6.34 -15.03
CA ALA A 106 4.05 5.71 -14.20
C ALA A 106 3.58 5.46 -12.75
N ASN A 107 2.54 6.17 -12.29
CA ASN A 107 1.94 5.92 -10.98
C ASN A 107 1.03 4.69 -11.05
N LEU A 108 1.34 3.69 -10.23
CA LEU A 108 0.55 2.46 -10.16
C LEU A 108 -0.84 2.73 -9.58
N MET A 109 -1.85 2.04 -10.08
CA MET A 109 -3.22 2.11 -9.56
C MET A 109 -3.51 1.01 -8.52
N SER A 110 -2.60 0.05 -8.39
CA SER A 110 -2.65 -1.00 -7.38
C SER A 110 -1.28 -1.63 -7.19
N TYR A 111 -1.10 -2.35 -6.09
CA TYR A 111 0.13 -3.04 -5.77
C TYR A 111 -0.14 -4.30 -4.92
N THR A 112 0.85 -5.17 -4.82
CA THR A 112 0.89 -6.29 -3.87
C THR A 112 2.16 -6.16 -3.03
N VAL A 113 2.28 -6.94 -1.97
CA VAL A 113 3.51 -7.00 -1.15
C VAL A 113 4.75 -7.46 -1.94
N LEU A 114 4.58 -8.05 -3.13
CA LEU A 114 5.67 -8.45 -4.03
C LEU A 114 6.05 -7.38 -5.07
N THR A 115 5.29 -6.29 -5.16
CA THR A 115 5.59 -5.21 -6.10
C THR A 115 6.98 -4.64 -5.80
N ASN A 116 7.78 -4.45 -6.84
CA ASN A 116 9.17 -4.04 -6.74
C ASN A 116 10.01 -4.91 -5.78
N GLY A 117 9.75 -6.23 -5.79
CA GLY A 117 10.44 -7.19 -4.90
C GLY A 117 10.19 -6.97 -3.42
N GLY A 118 9.04 -6.39 -3.04
CA GLY A 118 8.71 -6.03 -1.65
C GLY A 118 9.34 -4.71 -1.18
N GLY A 119 10.04 -4.00 -2.06
CA GLY A 119 10.69 -2.73 -1.78
C GLY A 119 9.77 -1.51 -1.87
N ASN A 120 10.37 -0.33 -1.89
CA ASN A 120 9.64 0.92 -2.01
C ASN A 120 9.09 1.12 -3.43
N ILE A 121 7.87 1.64 -3.50
CA ILE A 121 7.16 2.06 -4.71
C ILE A 121 7.24 3.58 -4.76
N ASN A 122 7.85 4.12 -5.82
CA ASN A 122 7.95 5.55 -6.02
C ASN A 122 6.64 6.12 -6.56
N VAL A 123 6.30 7.35 -6.13
CA VAL A 123 5.16 8.10 -6.61
C VAL A 123 5.67 9.33 -7.34
N VAL A 124 5.39 9.44 -8.65
CA VAL A 124 5.86 10.56 -9.45
C VAL A 124 4.89 11.76 -9.39
N PRO A 125 5.39 13.01 -9.56
CA PRO A 125 4.58 14.22 -9.52
C PRO A 125 3.43 14.21 -10.53
N ALA A 126 2.25 14.68 -10.13
CA ALA A 126 1.17 14.98 -11.04
C ALA A 126 1.46 16.25 -11.85
N LEU A 127 0.78 16.41 -12.99
CA LEU A 127 0.93 17.54 -13.90
C LEU A 127 -0.36 18.37 -13.94
N ARG A 128 -0.23 19.69 -13.87
CA ARG A 128 -1.34 20.62 -14.03
C ARG A 128 -0.84 21.90 -14.70
N ASN A 129 -1.37 22.22 -15.88
CA ASN A 129 -0.94 23.38 -16.64
C ASN A 129 -1.16 24.69 -15.85
N GLY A 130 -0.11 25.51 -15.74
CA GLY A 130 -0.15 26.77 -15.03
C GLY A 130 0.00 26.68 -13.52
N TYR A 131 0.29 25.49 -12.95
CA TYR A 131 0.47 25.28 -11.52
C TYR A 131 1.75 24.51 -11.23
N THR A 132 2.33 24.75 -10.07
CA THR A 132 3.48 23.97 -9.58
C THR A 132 2.97 22.88 -8.63
N PHE A 133 3.44 21.66 -8.83
CA PHE A 133 3.12 20.54 -7.96
C PHE A 133 3.85 20.68 -6.61
N GLY A 134 3.08 20.73 -5.52
CA GLY A 134 3.58 20.88 -4.14
C GLY A 134 3.79 19.56 -3.40
N GLY A 135 3.50 18.42 -4.05
CA GLY A 135 3.70 17.09 -3.48
C GLY A 135 2.43 16.27 -3.33
N TRP A 136 2.61 14.97 -3.15
CA TRP A 136 1.56 14.06 -2.72
C TRP A 136 1.51 14.00 -1.20
N TYR A 137 0.31 13.90 -0.63
CA TYR A 137 0.07 13.77 0.81
C TYR A 137 -0.90 12.61 1.07
N ASP A 138 -0.79 11.94 2.21
CA ASP A 138 -1.69 10.85 2.65
C ASP A 138 -2.97 11.37 3.33
N ASN A 139 -3.14 12.69 3.39
CA ASN A 139 -4.28 13.33 4.03
C ASN A 139 -4.74 14.59 3.26
N PRO A 140 -6.04 14.93 3.28
CA PRO A 140 -6.59 16.06 2.54
C PRO A 140 -6.24 17.44 3.12
N SER A 141 -5.70 17.51 4.33
CA SER A 141 -5.23 18.75 4.96
C SER A 141 -3.79 19.12 4.59
N PHE A 142 -3.09 18.26 3.82
CA PHE A 142 -1.70 18.44 3.42
C PHE A 142 -0.75 18.67 4.60
N SER A 143 -1.04 18.04 5.75
CA SER A 143 -0.19 18.06 6.92
C SER A 143 0.96 17.06 6.79
N GLY A 144 2.08 17.35 7.45
CA GLY A 144 3.28 16.52 7.38
C GLY A 144 4.16 16.82 6.16
N SER A 145 4.98 15.85 5.77
CA SER A 145 5.89 15.95 4.62
C SER A 145 5.27 15.32 3.37
N PRO A 146 5.60 15.82 2.18
CA PRO A 146 5.19 15.17 0.93
C PRO A 146 5.74 13.74 0.82
N ILE A 147 4.93 12.86 0.22
CA ILE A 147 5.24 11.45 0.00
C ILE A 147 5.82 11.30 -1.40
N ASN A 148 7.03 10.73 -1.49
CA ASN A 148 7.71 10.41 -2.75
C ASN A 148 7.76 8.89 -3.00
N SER A 149 7.58 8.09 -1.95
CA SER A 149 7.52 6.63 -2.03
C SER A 149 6.82 6.05 -0.80
N PHE A 150 6.37 4.82 -0.91
CA PHE A 150 5.81 4.03 0.19
C PHE A 150 6.27 2.57 0.07
N SER A 151 6.19 1.81 1.15
CA SER A 151 6.61 0.40 1.15
C SER A 151 5.52 -0.50 0.57
N ALA A 152 5.90 -1.44 -0.31
CA ALA A 152 5.00 -2.52 -0.74
C ALA A 152 4.57 -3.39 0.46
N MET A 153 5.39 -3.46 1.51
CA MET A 153 5.12 -4.21 2.74
C MET A 153 4.06 -3.57 3.66
N ASP A 154 3.60 -2.35 3.35
CA ASP A 154 2.51 -1.71 4.12
C ASP A 154 1.20 -2.50 4.05
N ALA A 155 1.00 -3.31 3.00
CA ALA A 155 -0.09 -4.25 2.83
C ALA A 155 -1.48 -3.64 3.13
N ALA A 156 -1.74 -2.43 2.60
CA ALA A 156 -2.97 -1.66 2.80
C ALA A 156 -3.29 -0.77 1.61
N PRO A 157 -4.59 -0.46 1.36
CA PRO A 157 -4.97 0.54 0.37
C PRO A 157 -4.27 1.89 0.62
N LYS A 158 -3.93 2.62 -0.45
CA LYS A 158 -3.30 3.95 -0.37
C LYS A 158 -4.18 4.99 -1.02
N THR A 159 -4.22 6.20 -0.42
CA THR A 159 -4.84 7.38 -1.03
C THR A 159 -3.86 8.54 -0.94
N PHE A 160 -3.57 9.17 -2.09
CA PHE A 160 -2.68 10.31 -2.18
C PHE A 160 -3.42 11.53 -2.70
N TYR A 161 -3.22 12.68 -2.06
CA TYR A 161 -3.84 13.97 -2.37
C TYR A 161 -2.79 14.89 -2.97
N ALA A 162 -3.02 15.39 -4.19
CA ALA A 162 -2.16 16.35 -4.85
C ALA A 162 -2.31 17.73 -4.21
N LYS A 163 -1.17 18.34 -3.84
CA LYS A 163 -1.09 19.74 -3.43
C LYS A 163 -0.60 20.58 -4.60
N TRP A 164 -1.24 21.72 -4.85
CA TRP A 164 -0.85 22.67 -5.88
C TRP A 164 -0.49 24.01 -5.25
N SER A 165 0.49 24.71 -5.84
CA SER A 165 0.74 26.12 -5.55
C SER A 165 -0.38 27.01 -6.15
N SER A 166 -0.34 28.31 -5.87
CA SER A 166 -1.09 29.30 -6.65
C SER A 166 -0.70 29.21 -8.13
N ALA A 167 -1.56 29.72 -9.01
CA ALA A 167 -1.29 29.78 -10.44
C ALA A 167 0.06 30.45 -10.73
N ASN A 168 0.80 29.91 -11.69
CA ASN A 168 2.07 30.49 -12.12
C ASN A 168 1.82 31.80 -12.86
N SER A 169 2.68 32.80 -12.63
CA SER A 169 2.69 34.06 -13.37
C SER A 169 3.66 33.97 -14.55
N TYR A 170 3.25 34.46 -15.68
CA TYR A 170 4.07 34.51 -16.91
C TYR A 170 4.24 35.94 -17.36
N THR A 171 5.46 36.33 -17.75
CA THR A 171 5.76 37.63 -18.28
C THR A 171 5.45 37.66 -19.78
N VAL A 172 4.72 38.66 -20.23
CA VAL A 172 4.51 38.96 -21.63
C VAL A 172 5.40 40.13 -22.00
N THR A 173 6.29 39.95 -22.97
CA THR A 173 7.15 41.00 -23.47
C THR A 173 6.74 41.33 -24.89
N TYR A 174 6.50 42.60 -25.14
CA TYR A 174 6.21 43.13 -26.48
C TYR A 174 7.45 43.82 -27.03
N THR A 175 7.88 43.45 -28.24
CA THR A 175 8.92 44.14 -28.97
C THR A 175 8.26 44.95 -30.05
N LEU A 176 8.29 46.29 -29.91
CA LEU A 176 7.75 47.21 -30.88
C LEU A 176 8.85 47.51 -31.91
N ASN A 177 8.76 46.90 -33.08
CA ASN A 177 9.72 47.15 -34.18
C ASN A 177 9.39 48.48 -34.89
N ASP A 178 9.53 49.59 -34.16
CA ASP A 178 9.16 50.94 -34.56
C ASP A 178 10.33 51.81 -35.05
N GLY A 179 11.47 51.14 -35.30
CA GLY A 179 12.74 51.82 -35.60
C GLY A 179 12.81 52.56 -36.96
N THR A 180 11.79 52.39 -37.83
CA THR A 180 11.76 53.12 -39.13
C THR A 180 10.32 53.22 -39.65
N PRO A 181 9.89 54.42 -40.08
CA PRO A 181 10.64 55.70 -40.13
C PRO A 181 10.68 56.42 -38.78
N ALA A 182 11.79 57.06 -38.50
CA ALA A 182 11.98 57.83 -37.27
C ALA A 182 10.86 58.91 -37.08
N GLY A 183 10.36 59.03 -35.85
CA GLY A 183 9.32 59.99 -35.50
C GLY A 183 7.87 59.43 -35.43
N HIS A 184 7.68 58.15 -35.64
CA HIS A 184 6.36 57.47 -35.48
C HIS A 184 6.45 56.36 -34.49
N PRO A 185 6.65 56.64 -33.16
CA PRO A 185 6.79 55.60 -32.15
C PRO A 185 5.50 54.80 -32.04
N ALA A 186 5.64 53.45 -32.03
CA ALA A 186 4.53 52.58 -31.74
C ALA A 186 4.17 52.59 -30.25
N THR A 187 2.90 52.43 -29.93
CA THR A 187 2.42 52.27 -28.57
C THR A 187 1.87 50.84 -28.39
N ASN A 188 2.17 50.20 -27.26
CA ASN A 188 1.52 48.95 -26.88
C ASN A 188 0.15 49.28 -26.24
N PRO A 189 -0.98 48.99 -26.90
CA PRO A 189 -2.27 49.12 -26.25
C PRO A 189 -2.37 48.06 -25.14
N ASN A 190 -2.63 48.46 -23.94
CA ASN A 190 -2.83 47.57 -22.78
C ASN A 190 -4.02 46.66 -22.97
#